data_51e4289a227fc53dfdaa431f267edee8
#
_entry.id   51e4289a227fc53dfdaa431f267edee8
#
_cell.length_a   1.000
_cell.length_b   1.000
_cell.length_c   1.000
_cell.angle_alpha   90.00
_cell.angle_beta   90.00
_cell.angle_gamma   90.00
#
_symmetry.space_group_name_H-M   'P 1'
#
loop_
_entity.id
_entity.type
_entity.pdbx_description
1 polymer ?
#
loop_
_entity_poly.entity_id
_entity_poly.type
_entity_poly.pdbx_seq_one_letter_code
_entity_poly.pdbx_strand_id
1 'polypeptide(L)'
;MKRLIDASSVLKLHPTIMQGVDLATDGGIDAFVQDRAWGHHASCTCKIGGDGDPDAVLDSSFRVRGVKGLRVVDASVFPKIPGFFVVMPTYMISEKAAEVIHAQAQAAS
;
A
#
# COMPACT_ATOMS: atom_id res chain seq x y z
N MET A 1 9.62 -10.09 15.61
CA MET A 1 9.85 -10.61 14.24
C MET A 1 9.86 -12.14 14.19
N LYS A 2 10.60 -12.85 15.00
CA LYS A 2 10.64 -14.34 15.06
C LYS A 2 9.26 -15.00 15.04
N ARG A 3 8.30 -14.52 15.85
CA ARG A 3 6.92 -15.05 15.87
C ARG A 3 6.18 -14.94 14.54
N LEU A 4 6.44 -13.90 13.75
CA LEU A 4 5.86 -13.75 12.42
C LEU A 4 6.47 -14.72 11.42
N ILE A 5 7.79 -14.93 11.51
CA ILE A 5 8.52 -15.89 10.68
C ILE A 5 8.07 -17.31 11.02
N ASP A 6 7.98 -17.66 12.31
CA ASP A 6 7.54 -18.97 12.78
C ASP A 6 6.08 -19.29 12.41
N ALA A 7 5.21 -18.25 12.38
CA ALA A 7 3.81 -18.39 11.99
C ALA A 7 3.60 -18.43 10.47
N SER A 8 4.59 -18.06 9.67
CA SER A 8 4.48 -18.01 8.22
C SER A 8 4.61 -19.40 7.61
N SER A 9 3.49 -19.95 7.15
CA SER A 9 3.48 -21.20 6.37
C SER A 9 4.25 -21.06 5.04
N VAL A 10 4.33 -19.87 4.48
CA VAL A 10 5.06 -19.56 3.24
C VAL A 10 6.57 -19.77 3.42
N LEU A 11 7.13 -19.35 4.54
CA LEU A 11 8.55 -19.53 4.84
C LEU A 11 8.90 -21.00 5.10
N LYS A 12 7.95 -21.79 5.64
CA LYS A 12 8.12 -23.23 5.81
C LYS A 12 8.08 -24.00 4.47
N LEU A 13 7.41 -23.46 3.46
CA LEU A 13 7.26 -24.07 2.13
C LEU A 13 8.45 -23.79 1.20
N HIS A 14 9.35 -22.88 1.54
CA HIS A 14 10.50 -22.52 0.72
C HIS A 14 11.83 -22.65 1.47
N PRO A 15 12.28 -23.90 1.76
CA PRO A 15 13.54 -24.11 2.45
C PRO A 15 14.74 -23.50 1.70
N THR A 16 14.64 -23.34 0.38
CA THR A 16 15.70 -22.72 -0.44
C THR A 16 15.91 -21.23 -0.14
N ILE A 17 14.86 -20.52 0.26
CA ILE A 17 14.95 -19.09 0.64
C ILE A 17 15.71 -18.95 1.97
N MET A 18 15.63 -19.97 2.81
CA MET A 18 16.18 -20.00 4.17
C MET A 18 17.54 -20.70 4.22
N GLN A 19 18.06 -21.18 3.09
CA GLN A 19 19.31 -21.92 3.04
C GLN A 19 20.49 -21.03 3.46
N GLY A 20 21.21 -21.44 4.50
CA GLY A 20 22.33 -20.70 5.04
C GLY A 20 21.96 -19.57 6.02
N VAL A 21 20.70 -19.44 6.41
CA VAL A 21 20.24 -18.42 7.37
C VAL A 21 20.06 -19.04 8.74
N ASP A 22 20.73 -18.50 9.75
CA ASP A 22 20.51 -18.86 11.15
C ASP A 22 19.29 -18.08 11.70
N LEU A 23 18.12 -18.69 11.63
CA LEU A 23 16.90 -18.12 12.20
C LEU A 23 16.71 -18.46 13.68
N ALA A 24 17.64 -19.17 14.30
CA ALA A 24 17.58 -19.50 15.71
C ALA A 24 17.97 -18.32 16.60
N THR A 25 18.69 -17.35 16.05
CA THR A 25 19.17 -16.15 16.75
C THR A 25 18.56 -14.87 16.19
N ASP A 26 18.40 -13.85 17.03
CA ASP A 26 17.96 -12.53 16.60
C ASP A 26 18.94 -11.90 15.60
N GLY A 27 20.25 -12.08 15.81
CA GLY A 27 21.28 -11.61 14.88
C GLY A 27 21.20 -12.25 13.48
N GLY A 28 20.88 -13.53 13.42
CA GLY A 28 20.64 -14.22 12.13
C GLY A 28 19.37 -13.73 11.44
N ILE A 29 18.32 -13.46 12.19
CA ILE A 29 17.09 -12.85 11.68
C ILE A 29 17.34 -11.44 11.15
N ASP A 30 18.05 -10.61 11.90
CA ASP A 30 18.38 -9.24 11.52
C ASP A 30 19.22 -9.20 10.25
N ALA A 31 20.25 -10.05 10.15
CA ALA A 31 21.06 -10.19 8.95
C ALA A 31 20.22 -10.63 7.73
N PHE A 32 19.32 -11.60 7.90
CA PHE A 32 18.41 -12.02 6.84
C PHE A 32 17.49 -10.89 6.37
N VAL A 33 16.89 -10.16 7.31
CA VAL A 33 16.01 -9.03 6.98
C VAL A 33 16.78 -7.94 6.25
N GLN A 34 18.00 -7.61 6.73
CA GLN A 34 18.83 -6.59 6.11
C GLN A 34 19.24 -6.96 4.67
N ASP A 35 19.51 -8.23 4.40
CA ASP A 35 19.93 -8.72 3.07
C ASP A 35 18.76 -8.92 2.11
N ARG A 36 17.59 -9.30 2.63
CA ARG A 36 16.45 -9.75 1.80
C ARG A 36 15.22 -8.85 1.84
N ALA A 37 15.13 -7.90 2.79
CA ALA A 37 14.00 -7.01 2.82
C ALA A 37 14.09 -5.98 1.68
N TRP A 38 13.03 -5.96 0.88
CA TRP A 38 12.86 -4.99 -0.19
C TRP A 38 11.39 -4.66 -0.35
N GLY A 39 11.06 -3.54 -0.97
CA GLY A 39 9.68 -3.13 -1.21
C GLY A 39 9.54 -2.31 -2.48
N HIS A 40 8.59 -2.69 -3.34
CA HIS A 40 8.24 -1.97 -4.56
C HIS A 40 6.84 -1.36 -4.52
N HIS A 41 6.06 -1.71 -3.49
CA HIS A 41 4.64 -1.39 -3.42
C HIS A 41 4.34 -0.38 -2.32
N ALA A 42 5.07 0.75 -2.29
CA ALA A 42 4.73 1.87 -1.44
C ALA A 42 3.28 2.30 -1.69
N SER A 43 2.49 2.41 -0.63
CA SER A 43 1.06 2.67 -0.73
C SER A 43 0.53 3.31 0.56
N CYS A 44 -0.72 3.77 0.54
CA CYS A 44 -1.49 4.20 1.71
C CYS A 44 -1.05 5.52 2.37
N THR A 45 -0.10 6.26 1.82
CA THR A 45 0.42 7.51 2.42
C THR A 45 -0.48 8.73 2.19
N CYS A 46 -1.39 8.66 1.21
CA CYS A 46 -2.41 9.67 0.94
C CYS A 46 -3.80 9.04 0.96
N LYS A 47 -4.11 8.25 2.01
CA LYS A 47 -5.33 7.44 2.03
C LYS A 47 -6.61 8.26 1.86
N ILE A 48 -7.55 7.69 1.10
CA ILE A 48 -8.94 8.15 1.06
C ILE A 48 -9.63 7.72 2.35
N GLY A 49 -10.47 8.61 2.90
CA GLY A 49 -11.31 8.30 4.06
C GLY A 49 -12.54 9.18 4.16
N GLY A 50 -13.46 8.82 5.03
CA GLY A 50 -14.64 9.61 5.35
C GLY A 50 -14.31 10.87 6.16
N ASP A 51 -15.30 11.74 6.36
CA ASP A 51 -15.10 13.01 7.08
C ASP A 51 -14.78 12.81 8.57
N GLY A 52 -15.11 11.65 9.12
CA GLY A 52 -14.76 11.29 10.50
C GLY A 52 -13.40 10.60 10.66
N ASP A 53 -12.64 10.38 9.60
CA ASP A 53 -11.32 9.77 9.65
C ASP A 53 -10.23 10.85 9.78
N PRO A 54 -9.61 11.01 10.97
CA PRO A 54 -8.61 12.04 11.20
C PRO A 54 -7.32 11.84 10.40
N ASP A 55 -7.08 10.62 9.92
CA ASP A 55 -5.89 10.27 9.12
C ASP A 55 -6.16 10.31 7.62
N ALA A 56 -7.37 10.64 7.19
CA ALA A 56 -7.71 10.75 5.77
C ALA A 56 -7.07 11.98 5.13
N VAL A 57 -6.19 11.76 4.17
CA VAL A 57 -5.56 12.82 3.37
C VAL A 57 -6.48 13.27 2.23
N LEU A 58 -7.26 12.34 1.69
CA LEU A 58 -8.14 12.57 0.54
C LEU A 58 -9.61 12.35 0.88
N ASP A 59 -10.47 13.07 0.17
CA ASP A 59 -11.91 12.78 0.12
C ASP A 59 -12.24 11.70 -0.94
N SER A 60 -13.51 11.30 -1.02
CA SER A 60 -14.01 10.31 -2.00
C SER A 60 -13.87 10.75 -3.47
N SER A 61 -13.54 12.01 -3.72
CA SER A 61 -13.28 12.59 -5.04
C SER A 61 -11.78 12.75 -5.32
N PHE A 62 -10.92 12.06 -4.57
CA PHE A 62 -9.47 12.12 -4.69
C PHE A 62 -8.85 13.50 -4.40
N ARG A 63 -9.61 14.44 -3.81
CA ARG A 63 -9.11 15.77 -3.49
C ARG A 63 -8.36 15.77 -2.17
N VAL A 64 -7.24 16.49 -2.14
CA VAL A 64 -6.49 16.70 -0.90
C VAL A 64 -7.29 17.60 0.04
N ARG A 65 -7.56 17.11 1.25
CA ARG A 65 -8.30 17.86 2.28
C ARG A 65 -7.53 19.11 2.67
N GLY A 66 -8.25 20.22 2.78
CA GLY A 66 -7.67 21.52 3.13
C GLY A 66 -6.92 22.24 2.00
N VAL A 67 -6.79 21.64 0.81
CA VAL A 67 -6.11 22.23 -0.36
C VAL A 67 -7.07 22.31 -1.54
N LYS A 68 -7.16 23.47 -2.20
CA LYS A 68 -8.00 23.65 -3.38
C LYS A 68 -7.25 23.24 -4.65
N GLY A 69 -7.95 22.55 -5.56
CA GLY A 69 -7.44 22.24 -6.89
C GLY A 69 -6.39 21.13 -6.97
N LEU A 70 -6.13 20.39 -5.88
CA LEU A 70 -5.16 19.30 -5.86
C LEU A 70 -5.84 17.94 -5.66
N ARG A 71 -5.42 16.96 -6.44
CA ARG A 71 -5.80 15.55 -6.29
C ARG A 71 -4.57 14.66 -6.31
N VAL A 72 -4.70 13.48 -5.70
CA VAL A 72 -3.73 12.40 -5.79
C VAL A 72 -4.43 11.14 -6.29
N VAL A 73 -3.86 10.49 -7.32
CA VAL A 73 -4.40 9.26 -7.93
C VAL A 73 -3.23 8.32 -8.23
N ASP A 74 -2.84 7.56 -7.25
CA ASP A 74 -1.82 6.51 -7.35
C ASP A 74 -2.02 5.50 -6.21
N ALA A 75 -1.11 4.57 -5.99
CA ALA A 75 -1.22 3.57 -4.94
C ALA A 75 -1.23 4.16 -3.51
N SER A 76 -0.85 5.41 -3.32
CA SER A 76 -0.89 6.06 -2.01
C SER A 76 -2.32 6.31 -1.49
N VAL A 77 -3.32 6.32 -2.38
CA VAL A 77 -4.72 6.58 -2.01
C VAL A 77 -5.40 5.44 -1.28
N PHE A 78 -4.87 4.23 -1.34
CA PHE A 78 -5.48 3.08 -0.68
C PHE A 78 -5.53 3.26 0.85
N PRO A 79 -6.67 2.99 1.50
CA PRO A 79 -6.75 2.96 2.96
C PRO A 79 -5.91 1.84 3.59
N LYS A 80 -5.77 0.72 2.86
CA LYS A 80 -4.92 -0.44 3.17
C LYS A 80 -4.39 -0.99 1.86
N ILE A 81 -3.21 -1.62 1.89
CA ILE A 81 -2.66 -2.26 0.69
C ILE A 81 -3.65 -3.31 0.17
N PRO A 82 -4.08 -3.24 -1.10
CA PRO A 82 -5.18 -4.06 -1.63
C PRO A 82 -4.77 -5.51 -1.95
N GLY A 83 -3.52 -5.88 -1.69
CA GLY A 83 -3.02 -7.22 -1.93
C GLY A 83 -1.54 -7.24 -2.26
N PHE A 84 -1.07 -8.39 -2.74
CA PHE A 84 0.33 -8.61 -3.05
C PHE A 84 0.80 -7.83 -4.29
N PHE A 85 -0.06 -7.73 -5.31
CA PHE A 85 0.20 -6.95 -6.52
C PHE A 85 -0.75 -5.75 -6.56
N VAL A 86 -0.19 -4.54 -6.71
CA VAL A 86 -0.95 -3.29 -6.66
C VAL A 86 -1.30 -2.72 -8.05
N VAL A 87 -0.79 -3.31 -9.13
CA VAL A 87 -0.96 -2.79 -10.49
C VAL A 87 -2.43 -2.75 -10.92
N MET A 88 -3.15 -3.87 -10.79
CA MET A 88 -4.58 -3.92 -11.16
C MET A 88 -5.45 -2.98 -10.32
N PRO A 89 -5.34 -2.99 -8.97
CA PRO A 89 -6.03 -1.98 -8.16
C PRO A 89 -5.69 -0.54 -8.55
N THR A 90 -4.45 -0.25 -8.95
CA THR A 90 -4.08 1.10 -9.41
C THR A 90 -4.80 1.47 -10.70
N TYR A 91 -4.93 0.57 -11.67
CA TYR A 91 -5.77 0.82 -12.85
C TYR A 91 -7.23 1.06 -12.48
N MET A 92 -7.80 0.25 -11.59
CA MET A 92 -9.20 0.41 -11.15
C MET A 92 -9.47 1.78 -10.52
N ILE A 93 -8.59 2.24 -9.63
CA ILE A 93 -8.75 3.57 -9.03
C ILE A 93 -8.52 4.70 -10.03
N SER A 94 -7.65 4.50 -11.03
CA SER A 94 -7.39 5.49 -12.08
C SER A 94 -8.61 5.67 -12.97
N GLU A 95 -9.28 4.60 -13.37
CA GLU A 95 -10.56 4.65 -14.09
C GLU A 95 -11.62 5.37 -13.26
N LYS A 96 -11.76 5.02 -11.96
CA LYS A 96 -12.71 5.70 -11.08
C LYS A 96 -12.41 7.19 -10.91
N ALA A 97 -11.15 7.55 -10.80
CA ALA A 97 -10.75 8.95 -10.70
C ALA A 97 -11.07 9.72 -12.00
N ALA A 98 -10.84 9.10 -13.16
CA ALA A 98 -11.19 9.69 -14.46
C ALA A 98 -12.69 9.98 -14.58
N GLU A 99 -13.55 9.03 -14.18
CA GLU A 99 -15.01 9.24 -14.13
C GLU A 99 -15.38 10.45 -13.24
N VAL A 100 -14.86 10.48 -12.02
CA VAL A 100 -15.15 11.53 -11.04
C VAL A 100 -14.70 12.91 -11.55
N ILE A 101 -13.49 12.98 -12.11
CA ILE A 101 -12.94 14.24 -12.64
C ILE A 101 -13.75 14.72 -13.83
N HIS A 102 -14.09 13.83 -14.75
CA HIS A 102 -14.89 14.16 -15.93
C HIS A 102 -16.29 14.66 -15.56
N ALA A 103 -17.00 13.95 -14.68
CA ALA A 103 -18.32 14.36 -14.21
C ALA A 103 -18.31 15.74 -13.54
N GLN A 104 -17.28 16.03 -12.75
CA GLN A 104 -17.15 17.34 -12.09
C GLN A 104 -16.79 18.47 -13.07
N ALA A 105 -16.02 18.18 -14.12
CA ALA A 105 -15.72 19.14 -15.17
C ALA A 105 -16.99 19.52 -15.95
N GLN A 106 -17.82 18.53 -16.28
CA GLN A 106 -19.10 18.77 -16.95
C GLN A 106 -20.09 19.57 -16.09
N ALA A 107 -20.13 19.32 -14.78
CA ALA A 107 -21.01 20.05 -13.87
C ALA A 107 -20.58 21.51 -13.61
N ALA A 108 -19.34 21.87 -13.95
CA ALA A 108 -18.79 23.22 -13.80
C ALA A 108 -18.86 24.08 -15.07
N SER A 109 -19.27 23.46 -16.19
CA SER A 109 -19.47 24.12 -17.51
C SER A 109 -20.88 24.62 -17.65
#